data_099a66d9cc68f99f4eea53f0704ec539
#
_entry.id   099a66d9cc68f99f4eea53f0704ec539
#
_cell.length_a   1.000
_cell.length_b   1.000
_cell.length_c   1.000
_cell.angle_alpha   90.00
_cell.angle_beta   90.00
_cell.angle_gamma   90.00
#
_symmetry.space_group_name_H-M   'P 1'
#
loop_
_entity.id
_entity.type
_entity.pdbx_description
1 polymer ?
#
loop_
_entity_poly.entity_id
_entity_poly.type
_entity_poly.pdbx_seq_one_letter_code
_entity_poly.pdbx_strand_id
1 'polypeptide(L)'
;VMRQRDAAPVGDVAGAVANLVEHYERWGPNRLRMLAQEDRIAVVAETVAVGRRYHWSWVERTFAPLLDGLGGTARKRRTAGLVALTDVYTWKLLRRDLGLSRADTERTLVELIGKLEGAP
;
A
#
# COMPACT_ATOMS: atom_id res chain seq x y z
N VAL A 1 -5.80 4.28 13.95
CA VAL A 1 -4.83 3.79 12.95
C VAL A 1 -5.49 3.68 11.59
N MET A 2 -6.57 2.91 11.48
CA MET A 2 -7.29 2.74 10.20
C MET A 2 -7.90 4.04 9.70
N ARG A 3 -8.43 4.86 10.61
CA ARG A 3 -9.03 6.17 10.25
C ARG A 3 -8.02 7.10 9.59
N GLN A 4 -6.78 7.10 10.09
CA GLN A 4 -5.73 7.95 9.54
C GLN A 4 -5.39 7.53 8.10
N ARG A 5 -5.29 6.24 7.83
CA ARG A 5 -5.06 5.74 6.46
C ARG A 5 -6.22 6.06 5.52
N ASP A 6 -7.44 6.03 6.04
CA ASP A 6 -8.66 6.21 5.26
C ASP A 6 -9.05 7.68 5.07
N ALA A 7 -8.29 8.62 5.64
CA ALA A 7 -8.68 10.03 5.68
C ALA A 7 -8.59 10.73 4.32
N ALA A 8 -7.76 10.26 3.39
CA ALA A 8 -7.64 10.89 2.08
C ALA A 8 -8.88 10.60 1.23
N PRO A 9 -9.39 11.59 0.48
CA PRO A 9 -10.49 11.36 -0.45
C PRO A 9 -10.13 10.34 -1.53
N VAL A 10 -11.14 9.63 -2.04
CA VAL A 10 -10.96 8.71 -3.16
C VAL A 10 -10.35 9.47 -4.35
N GLY A 11 -9.30 8.89 -4.94
CA GLY A 11 -8.61 9.49 -6.08
C GLY A 11 -7.52 10.51 -5.73
N ASP A 12 -7.38 10.87 -4.45
CA ASP A 12 -6.29 11.74 -4.00
C ASP A 12 -5.03 10.88 -3.76
N VAL A 13 -4.28 10.62 -4.81
CA VAL A 13 -3.10 9.75 -4.75
C VAL A 13 -2.05 10.31 -3.80
N ALA A 14 -1.71 11.59 -3.92
CA ALA A 14 -0.70 12.21 -3.07
C ALA A 14 -1.08 12.16 -1.58
N GLY A 15 -2.34 12.47 -1.27
CA GLY A 15 -2.84 12.41 0.11
C GLY A 15 -2.85 10.99 0.65
N ALA A 16 -3.27 10.02 -0.17
CA ALA A 16 -3.28 8.62 0.22
C ALA A 16 -1.87 8.09 0.51
N VAL A 17 -0.91 8.44 -0.34
CA VAL A 17 0.49 8.05 -0.15
C VAL A 17 1.07 8.68 1.13
N ALA A 18 0.80 9.97 1.35
CA ALA A 18 1.28 10.66 2.56
C ALA A 18 0.74 9.98 3.83
N ASN A 19 -0.56 9.64 3.84
CA ASN A 19 -1.18 8.94 4.97
C ASN A 19 -0.61 7.53 5.16
N LEU A 20 -0.37 6.83 4.06
CA LEU A 20 0.21 5.48 4.09
C LEU A 20 1.62 5.51 4.65
N VAL A 21 2.47 6.42 4.17
CA VAL A 21 3.85 6.53 4.64
C VAL A 21 3.87 6.92 6.12
N GLU A 22 3.02 7.85 6.56
CA GLU A 22 2.89 8.17 7.99
C GLU A 22 2.54 6.93 8.80
N HIS A 23 1.61 6.13 8.32
CA HIS A 23 1.22 4.88 8.97
C HIS A 23 2.42 3.93 9.10
N TYR A 24 3.20 3.75 8.02
CA TYR A 24 4.36 2.86 8.06
C TYR A 24 5.53 3.42 8.87
N GLU A 25 5.73 4.75 8.90
CA GLU A 25 6.74 5.35 9.77
C GLU A 25 6.44 5.02 11.25
N ARG A 26 5.18 4.95 11.60
CA ARG A 26 4.73 4.66 12.97
C ARG A 26 4.63 3.16 13.26
N TRP A 27 4.03 2.38 12.36
CA TRP A 27 3.65 1.00 12.61
C TRP A 27 4.37 -0.04 11.74
N GLY A 28 5.12 0.41 10.75
CA GLY A 28 5.83 -0.47 9.82
C GLY A 28 6.74 -1.48 10.51
N PRO A 29 7.56 -1.09 11.49
CA PRO A 29 8.41 -2.05 12.21
C PRO A 29 7.62 -3.16 12.88
N ASN A 30 6.48 -2.85 13.51
CA ASN A 30 5.62 -3.86 14.11
C ASN A 30 5.04 -4.81 13.05
N ARG A 31 4.58 -4.24 11.93
CA ARG A 31 4.04 -5.03 10.83
C ARG A 31 5.07 -5.99 10.26
N LEU A 32 6.30 -5.50 10.05
CA LEU A 32 7.39 -6.33 9.54
C LEU A 32 7.73 -7.48 10.49
N ARG A 33 7.71 -7.24 11.80
CA ARG A 33 7.94 -8.29 12.79
C ARG A 33 6.85 -9.36 12.73
N MET A 34 5.59 -8.97 12.58
CA MET A 34 4.47 -9.91 12.43
C MET A 34 4.62 -10.74 11.17
N LEU A 35 4.95 -10.09 10.03
CA LEU A 35 5.14 -10.79 8.77
C LEU A 35 6.28 -11.81 8.85
N ALA A 36 7.34 -11.53 9.60
CA ALA A 36 8.45 -12.46 9.79
C ALA A 36 8.05 -13.72 10.56
N GLN A 37 6.93 -13.70 11.28
CA GLN A 37 6.48 -14.80 12.15
C GLN A 37 5.25 -15.52 11.61
N GLU A 38 4.67 -15.06 10.49
CA GLU A 38 3.39 -15.60 10.02
C GLU A 38 3.43 -17.10 9.69
N ASP A 39 4.57 -17.60 9.23
CA ASP A 39 4.71 -19.02 8.87
C ASP A 39 4.83 -19.94 10.08
N ARG A 40 5.06 -19.39 11.27
CA ARG A 40 5.35 -20.17 12.47
C ARG A 40 4.31 -20.05 13.57
N ILE A 41 3.52 -18.97 13.57
CA ILE A 41 2.56 -18.69 14.65
C ILE A 41 1.18 -18.47 14.03
N ALA A 42 0.26 -19.41 14.28
CA ALA A 42 -1.06 -19.42 13.65
C ALA A 42 -1.87 -18.15 13.91
N VAL A 43 -1.86 -17.62 15.14
CA VAL A 43 -2.62 -16.41 15.45
C VAL A 43 -2.04 -15.19 14.72
N VAL A 44 -0.73 -15.16 14.50
CA VAL A 44 -0.09 -14.10 13.72
C VAL A 44 -0.50 -14.22 12.24
N ALA A 45 -0.52 -15.44 11.70
CA ALA A 45 -0.95 -15.68 10.33
C ALA A 45 -2.38 -15.18 10.10
N GLU A 46 -3.28 -15.40 11.04
CA GLU A 46 -4.66 -14.92 10.96
C GLU A 46 -4.72 -13.38 10.95
N THR A 47 -3.97 -12.74 11.85
CA THR A 47 -3.90 -11.27 11.92
C THR A 47 -3.34 -10.67 10.64
N VAL A 48 -2.30 -11.28 10.09
CA VAL A 48 -1.70 -10.84 8.82
C VAL A 48 -2.70 -10.99 7.68
N ALA A 49 -3.45 -12.11 7.63
CA ALA A 49 -4.46 -12.31 6.59
C ALA A 49 -5.55 -11.24 6.64
N VAL A 50 -6.01 -10.87 7.83
CA VAL A 50 -6.98 -9.77 8.01
C VAL A 50 -6.40 -8.46 7.47
N GLY A 51 -5.15 -8.16 7.80
CA GLY A 51 -4.48 -6.95 7.33
C GLY A 51 -4.31 -6.91 5.82
N ARG A 52 -4.01 -8.06 5.19
CA ARG A 52 -3.92 -8.15 3.73
C ARG A 52 -5.26 -7.89 3.04
N ARG A 53 -6.34 -8.44 3.59
CA ARG A 53 -7.69 -8.18 3.06
C ARG A 53 -8.07 -6.71 3.21
N TYR A 54 -7.77 -6.11 4.36
CA TYR A 54 -7.99 -4.68 4.58
C TYR A 54 -7.22 -3.85 3.55
N HIS A 55 -5.94 -4.16 3.34
CA HIS A 55 -5.09 -3.42 2.41
C HIS A 55 -5.61 -3.53 0.97
N TRP A 56 -6.01 -4.73 0.53
CA TRP A 56 -6.60 -4.92 -0.79
C TRP A 56 -7.85 -4.05 -0.96
N SER A 57 -8.75 -4.07 0.02
CA SER A 57 -9.98 -3.27 0.00
C SER A 57 -9.68 -1.78 0.02
N TRP A 58 -8.68 -1.37 0.79
CA TRP A 58 -8.23 0.03 0.84
C TRP A 58 -7.75 0.49 -0.54
N VAL A 59 -6.97 -0.33 -1.23
CA VAL A 59 -6.50 -0.04 -2.59
C VAL A 59 -7.68 0.11 -3.54
N GLU A 60 -8.62 -0.83 -3.51
CA GLU A 60 -9.79 -0.78 -4.41
C GLU A 60 -10.61 0.49 -4.22
N ARG A 61 -10.78 0.95 -2.99
CA ARG A 61 -11.52 2.17 -2.70
C ARG A 61 -10.73 3.43 -3.05
N THR A 62 -9.50 3.48 -2.58
CA THR A 62 -8.66 4.69 -2.66
C THR A 62 -8.27 5.01 -4.09
N PHE A 63 -7.95 4.00 -4.86
CA PHE A 63 -7.50 4.14 -6.24
C PHE A 63 -8.56 3.73 -7.27
N ALA A 64 -9.83 3.77 -6.89
CA ALA A 64 -10.92 3.41 -7.79
C ALA A 64 -10.84 4.07 -9.17
N PRO A 65 -10.50 5.38 -9.28
CA PRO A 65 -10.38 6.00 -10.61
C PRO A 65 -9.32 5.36 -11.51
N LEU A 66 -8.26 4.77 -10.94
CA LEU A 66 -7.24 4.08 -11.72
C LEU A 66 -7.68 2.69 -12.17
N LEU A 67 -8.77 2.17 -11.61
CA LEU A 67 -9.33 0.87 -11.93
C LEU A 67 -10.56 0.97 -12.84
N ASP A 68 -11.07 2.18 -13.04
CA ASP A 68 -12.25 2.41 -13.86
C ASP A 68 -12.03 1.92 -15.29
N GLY A 69 -13.04 1.29 -15.85
CA GLY A 69 -12.98 0.77 -17.21
C GLY A 69 -12.24 -0.56 -17.38
N LEU A 70 -11.60 -1.03 -16.32
CA LEU A 70 -10.92 -2.32 -16.32
C LEU A 70 -11.80 -3.40 -15.72
N GLY A 71 -11.77 -4.58 -16.33
CA GLY A 71 -12.47 -5.75 -15.80
C GLY A 71 -11.60 -6.99 -15.88
N GLY A 72 -12.06 -8.09 -15.28
CA GLY A 72 -11.40 -9.38 -15.35
C GLY A 72 -9.94 -9.35 -14.91
N THR A 73 -9.12 -10.00 -15.71
CA THR A 73 -7.69 -10.16 -15.41
C THR A 73 -6.93 -8.83 -15.40
N ALA A 74 -7.28 -7.90 -16.29
CA ALA A 74 -6.61 -6.59 -16.34
C ALA A 74 -6.83 -5.79 -15.04
N ARG A 75 -8.07 -5.79 -14.54
CA ARG A 75 -8.38 -5.13 -13.27
C ARG A 75 -7.63 -5.78 -12.12
N LYS A 76 -7.63 -7.11 -12.08
CA LYS A 76 -6.94 -7.84 -11.02
C LYS A 76 -5.45 -7.54 -11.01
N ARG A 77 -4.81 -7.51 -12.19
CA ARG A 77 -3.38 -7.20 -12.29
C ARG A 77 -3.07 -5.78 -11.81
N ARG A 78 -3.87 -4.80 -12.20
CA ARG A 78 -3.64 -3.42 -11.76
C ARG A 78 -3.84 -3.27 -10.27
N THR A 79 -4.89 -3.87 -9.71
CA THR A 79 -5.11 -3.87 -8.27
C THR A 79 -3.92 -4.49 -7.54
N ALA A 80 -3.44 -5.64 -8.01
CA ALA A 80 -2.27 -6.30 -7.42
C ALA A 80 -1.03 -5.42 -7.49
N GLY A 81 -0.81 -4.72 -8.61
CA GLY A 81 0.30 -3.78 -8.75
C GLY A 81 0.23 -2.63 -7.76
N LEU A 82 -0.96 -2.07 -7.57
CA LEU A 82 -1.18 -1.01 -6.57
C LEU A 82 -0.98 -1.52 -5.15
N VAL A 83 -1.43 -2.75 -4.86
CA VAL A 83 -1.18 -3.40 -3.57
C VAL A 83 0.33 -3.53 -3.34
N ALA A 84 1.07 -3.99 -4.33
CA ALA A 84 2.53 -4.15 -4.22
C ALA A 84 3.25 -2.81 -4.00
N LEU A 85 2.87 -1.76 -4.76
CA LEU A 85 3.48 -0.44 -4.62
C LEU A 85 3.22 0.18 -3.25
N THR A 86 2.10 -0.15 -2.62
CA THR A 86 1.70 0.42 -1.34
C THR A 86 1.93 -0.53 -0.16
N ASP A 87 2.59 -1.66 -0.39
CA ASP A 87 2.89 -2.63 0.65
C ASP A 87 3.98 -2.13 1.60
N VAL A 88 3.95 -2.65 2.82
CA VAL A 88 4.96 -2.30 3.84
C VAL A 88 6.37 -2.70 3.42
N TYR A 89 6.53 -3.79 2.67
CA TYR A 89 7.84 -4.19 2.15
C TYR A 89 8.39 -3.19 1.13
N THR A 90 7.53 -2.60 0.30
CA THR A 90 7.94 -1.56 -0.63
C THR A 90 8.42 -0.33 0.12
N TRP A 91 7.68 0.10 1.15
CA TRP A 91 8.11 1.18 2.03
C TRP A 91 9.46 0.88 2.68
N LYS A 92 9.62 -0.33 3.23
CA LYS A 92 10.88 -0.76 3.85
C LYS A 92 12.04 -0.68 2.86
N LEU A 93 11.83 -1.21 1.65
CA LEU A 93 12.86 -1.18 0.61
C LEU A 93 13.30 0.25 0.30
N LEU A 94 12.37 1.14 0.00
CA LEU A 94 12.68 2.52 -0.36
C LEU A 94 13.24 3.30 0.81
N ARG A 95 12.57 3.23 1.95
CA ARG A 95 12.85 4.06 3.11
C ARG A 95 14.08 3.62 3.88
N ARG A 96 14.24 2.31 4.06
CA ARG A 96 15.29 1.74 4.92
C ARG A 96 16.45 1.16 4.14
N ASP A 97 16.16 0.23 3.24
CA ASP A 97 17.20 -0.50 2.54
C ASP A 97 17.93 0.40 1.54
N LEU A 98 17.19 1.22 0.80
CA LEU A 98 17.75 2.16 -0.17
C LEU A 98 18.02 3.54 0.42
N GLY A 99 17.57 3.81 1.63
CA GLY A 99 17.93 5.02 2.37
C GLY A 99 17.29 6.31 1.91
N LEU A 100 16.16 6.26 1.21
CA LEU A 100 15.46 7.48 0.82
C LEU A 100 14.89 8.17 2.05
N SER A 101 14.83 9.51 2.01
CA SER A 101 14.11 10.28 3.01
C SER A 101 12.61 9.95 2.94
N ARG A 102 11.88 10.31 4.00
CA ARG A 102 10.43 10.16 4.00
C ARG A 102 9.80 10.89 2.81
N ALA A 103 10.22 12.13 2.55
CA ALA A 103 9.70 12.93 1.45
C ALA A 103 9.98 12.29 0.09
N ASP A 104 11.19 11.77 -0.11
CA ASP A 104 11.55 11.11 -1.37
C ASP A 104 10.84 9.77 -1.53
N THR A 105 10.60 9.05 -0.45
CA THR A 105 9.79 7.83 -0.47
C THR A 105 8.37 8.14 -0.95
N GLU A 106 7.74 9.16 -0.38
CA GLU A 106 6.40 9.60 -0.80
C GLU A 106 6.38 9.99 -2.28
N ARG A 107 7.35 10.79 -2.71
CA ARG A 107 7.45 11.25 -4.08
C ARG A 107 7.63 10.10 -5.06
N THR A 108 8.47 9.14 -4.72
CA THR A 108 8.72 7.96 -5.55
C THR A 108 7.43 7.15 -5.73
N LEU A 109 6.70 6.92 -4.66
CA LEU A 109 5.43 6.18 -4.72
C LEU A 109 4.39 6.91 -5.57
N VAL A 110 4.27 8.23 -5.41
CA VAL A 110 3.35 9.03 -6.22
C VAL A 110 3.71 8.95 -7.70
N GLU A 111 4.99 9.03 -8.03
CA GLU A 111 5.46 8.92 -9.42
C GLU A 111 5.14 7.55 -10.02
N LEU A 112 5.41 6.48 -9.28
CA LEU A 112 5.16 5.11 -9.77
C LEU A 112 3.67 4.85 -9.96
N ILE A 113 2.85 5.28 -9.02
CA ILE A 113 1.39 5.14 -9.13
C ILE A 113 0.87 5.96 -10.31
N GLY A 114 1.40 7.18 -10.48
CA GLY A 114 1.00 8.06 -11.57
C GLY A 114 1.26 7.47 -12.96
N LYS A 115 2.28 6.63 -13.09
CA LYS A 115 2.58 5.97 -14.37
C LYS A 115 1.54 4.93 -14.77
N LEU A 116 0.67 4.52 -13.87
CA LEU A 116 -0.43 3.61 -14.17
C LEU A 116 -1.61 4.34 -14.81
N GLU A 117 -1.70 5.66 -14.67
CA GLU A 117 -2.73 6.44 -15.32
C GLU A 117 -2.49 6.45 -16.84
N GLY A 118 -3.54 6.18 -17.60
CA GLY A 118 -3.44 6.15 -19.05
C GLY A 118 -2.66 4.97 -19.61
N ALA A 119 -2.17 4.06 -18.79
CA ALA A 119 -1.53 2.83 -19.27
C ALA A 119 -2.58 1.88 -19.85
N PRO A 120 -2.33 1.27 -21.02
CA PRO A 120 -3.26 0.34 -21.64
C PRO A 120 -3.42 -0.97 -20.85
#